data_615165a33de2819db36b04740f28d909
#
_entry.id   615165a33de2819db36b04740f28d909
#
_cell.length_a   1.000
_cell.length_b   1.000
_cell.length_c   1.000
_cell.angle_alpha   90.00
_cell.angle_beta   90.00
_cell.angle_gamma   90.00
#
_symmetry.space_group_name_H-M   'P 1'
#
loop_
_entity.id
_entity.type
_entity.pdbx_description
1 polymer ?
#
loop_
_entity_poly.entity_id
_entity_poly.type
_entity_poly.pdbx_seq_one_letter_code
_entity_poly.pdbx_strand_id
1 'polypeptide(L)'
;MNDNRYNGFINIYKEAGWTSMDVCAKLRRILGMKKIGHAGTLDPMAEGVLPVALGRATKDVDRVGDGTKTYEAGMLLGLETDTEDITGKVIHTCAEDGFPSEEEIRRAVSSFVGPYEQKTPMYSARKVGGKKLYQYARAGIEVERKTRTVEILEIEILEITPPHVRFRVTCTKGTYIRTLCRDIGEMLGCGACMESLTRTRVGDFLAGNALKIADVESLEEEGTVDGALRIIAPTAVSIGKFDGTHIGHQALLKELKKVAQEDRLRTCVLILKFGSTGVLTDAERKQKLYSMGIDYCIELPFTEEMKNMSAEDFLQKVLIGRYHMKAIVAGDDVSFGKGKRGNAAFLHEHSEEFGYRVRLIEKVKIDFSSENAGAVGALIESRQKTAEKETGPAPSSAAAQDISSTLLREELRKGDMLHVTRLLGNPFTITGPVIHGRHAGTERMSFPTMNVQVPEELILPPMGVYAVLAQIADEKGSFENSPVLQGIANLGTRPTVDSSGRVLLETHTFGDSYECYGRMLRVGLCFYIRPEEKFDSLEALKASLETKDIPAVESFFSHI
;
A
#
# COMPACT_ATOMS: atom_id res chain seq x y z
N MET A 1 7.62 -11.19 -4.93
CA MET A 1 7.55 -9.79 -4.46
C MET A 1 6.19 -9.24 -4.82
N ASN A 2 5.43 -8.77 -3.83
CA ASN A 2 4.06 -8.23 -4.03
C ASN A 2 4.14 -6.72 -4.29
N ASP A 3 3.97 -6.29 -5.54
CA ASP A 3 4.07 -4.87 -5.93
C ASP A 3 2.91 -3.99 -5.41
N ASN A 4 1.94 -4.58 -4.71
CA ASN A 4 0.80 -3.87 -4.12
C ASN A 4 0.78 -3.93 -2.58
N ARG A 5 1.88 -4.37 -1.94
CA ARG A 5 1.95 -4.46 -0.48
C ARG A 5 1.76 -3.10 0.18
N TYR A 6 2.47 -2.09 -0.33
CA TYR A 6 2.35 -0.70 0.10
C TYR A 6 2.07 0.20 -1.09
N ASN A 7 1.21 1.22 -0.90
CA ASN A 7 0.84 2.16 -1.96
C ASN A 7 0.71 3.57 -1.38
N GLY A 8 1.60 4.46 -1.77
CA GLY A 8 1.66 5.84 -1.28
C GLY A 8 3.05 6.42 -1.43
N PHE A 9 3.25 7.60 -0.91
CA PHE A 9 4.56 8.24 -0.80
C PHE A 9 5.08 8.13 0.61
N ILE A 10 6.35 7.75 0.75
CA ILE A 10 7.11 7.83 1.99
C ILE A 10 8.13 8.95 1.88
N ASN A 11 8.24 9.77 2.93
CA ASN A 11 9.18 10.88 2.97
C ASN A 11 10.52 10.39 3.55
N ILE A 12 11.53 10.27 2.72
CA ILE A 12 12.86 9.77 3.13
C ILE A 12 13.84 10.94 3.25
N TYR A 13 14.64 10.95 4.31
CA TYR A 13 15.85 11.75 4.41
C TYR A 13 16.99 11.00 3.74
N LYS A 14 17.41 11.46 2.56
CA LYS A 14 18.58 10.91 1.88
C LYS A 14 19.83 11.45 2.54
N GLU A 15 20.67 10.60 3.07
CA GLU A 15 21.97 10.97 3.61
C GLU A 15 23.00 11.23 2.49
N ALA A 16 24.03 12.02 2.78
CA ALA A 16 25.13 12.25 1.85
C ALA A 16 25.84 10.94 1.47
N GLY A 17 26.39 10.88 0.27
CA GLY A 17 27.10 9.71 -0.27
C GLY A 17 26.18 8.71 -0.99
N TRP A 18 24.87 8.78 -0.83
CA TRP A 18 23.90 7.92 -1.52
C TRP A 18 23.39 8.58 -2.80
N THR A 19 23.19 7.80 -3.87
CA THR A 19 22.36 8.25 -4.96
C THR A 19 20.87 8.07 -4.62
N SER A 20 19.98 8.85 -5.25
CA SER A 20 18.53 8.66 -5.10
C SER A 20 18.07 7.24 -5.50
N MET A 21 18.79 6.60 -6.42
CA MET A 21 18.52 5.22 -6.85
C MET A 21 18.97 4.18 -5.82
N ASP A 22 20.07 4.43 -5.08
CA ASP A 22 20.53 3.55 -4.00
C ASP A 22 19.49 3.48 -2.88
N VAL A 23 18.91 4.64 -2.52
CA VAL A 23 17.78 4.70 -1.59
C VAL A 23 16.62 3.83 -2.06
N CYS A 24 16.21 3.98 -3.33
CA CYS A 24 15.14 3.13 -3.90
C CYS A 24 15.52 1.64 -3.90
N ALA A 25 16.78 1.30 -4.19
CA ALA A 25 17.26 -0.09 -4.22
C ALA A 25 17.25 -0.70 -2.80
N LYS A 26 17.67 0.06 -1.79
CA LYS A 26 17.63 -0.39 -0.39
C LYS A 26 16.19 -0.59 0.08
N LEU A 27 15.28 0.36 -0.21
CA LEU A 27 13.87 0.25 0.11
C LEU A 27 13.18 -0.95 -0.57
N ARG A 28 13.57 -1.29 -1.82
CA ARG A 28 13.05 -2.51 -2.48
C ARG A 28 13.37 -3.77 -1.69
N ARG A 29 14.56 -3.84 -1.07
CA ARG A 29 14.96 -4.99 -0.24
C ARG A 29 14.20 -5.01 1.07
N ILE A 30 14.14 -3.89 1.79
CA ILE A 30 13.45 -3.77 3.08
C ILE A 30 11.97 -4.13 2.91
N LEU A 31 11.28 -3.49 1.97
CA LEU A 31 9.83 -3.62 1.80
C LEU A 31 9.40 -4.84 0.94
N GLY A 32 10.33 -5.61 0.41
CA GLY A 32 10.04 -6.76 -0.44
C GLY A 32 9.28 -6.42 -1.74
N MET A 33 9.42 -5.20 -2.27
CA MET A 33 8.69 -4.68 -3.42
C MET A 33 9.62 -4.32 -4.58
N LYS A 34 9.16 -4.50 -5.84
CA LYS A 34 9.90 -4.06 -7.04
C LYS A 34 9.56 -2.63 -7.45
N LYS A 35 8.28 -2.26 -7.32
CA LYS A 35 7.75 -1.01 -7.85
C LYS A 35 7.96 0.14 -6.86
N ILE A 36 9.15 0.73 -6.90
CA ILE A 36 9.56 1.88 -6.06
C ILE A 36 10.30 2.89 -6.95
N GLY A 37 9.95 4.18 -6.83
CA GLY A 37 10.56 5.30 -7.55
C GLY A 37 10.59 6.56 -6.71
N HIS A 38 11.48 7.50 -7.01
CA HIS A 38 11.62 8.77 -6.28
C HIS A 38 11.09 9.96 -7.07
N ALA A 39 10.62 11.00 -6.39
CA ALA A 39 10.17 12.26 -6.97
C ALA A 39 11.27 13.35 -6.86
N GLY A 40 12.08 13.45 -7.89
CA GLY A 40 13.16 14.43 -7.98
C GLY A 40 14.50 13.94 -7.44
N THR A 41 15.47 13.87 -8.33
CA THR A 41 16.84 13.44 -8.01
C THR A 41 17.52 14.41 -7.06
N LEU A 42 18.30 13.88 -6.13
CA LEU A 42 19.34 14.57 -5.37
C LEU A 42 20.70 14.04 -5.80
N ASP A 43 21.67 14.94 -5.92
CA ASP A 43 23.06 14.58 -6.19
C ASP A 43 23.64 13.72 -5.05
N PRO A 44 24.68 12.92 -5.29
CA PRO A 44 25.25 12.05 -4.24
C PRO A 44 25.71 12.81 -2.99
N MET A 45 26.35 13.96 -3.17
CA MET A 45 26.81 14.80 -2.06
C MET A 45 25.68 15.50 -1.29
N ALA A 46 24.56 15.77 -1.99
CA ALA A 46 23.42 16.45 -1.38
C ALA A 46 22.63 15.52 -0.45
N GLU A 47 21.98 16.09 0.53
CA GLU A 47 21.15 15.38 1.49
C GLU A 47 19.75 15.98 1.61
N GLY A 48 18.90 15.37 2.45
CA GLY A 48 17.57 15.89 2.78
C GLY A 48 16.41 15.16 2.10
N VAL A 49 15.31 15.86 1.95
CA VAL A 49 14.00 15.31 1.56
C VAL A 49 14.03 14.62 0.20
N LEU A 50 13.69 13.35 0.18
CA LEU A 50 13.49 12.54 -1.02
C LEU A 50 12.14 11.81 -0.94
N PRO A 51 11.06 12.37 -1.49
CA PRO A 51 9.79 11.65 -1.55
C PRO A 51 9.93 10.41 -2.43
N VAL A 52 9.60 9.25 -1.88
CA VAL A 52 9.67 7.95 -2.57
C VAL A 52 8.27 7.38 -2.73
N ALA A 53 7.89 7.06 -3.96
CA ALA A 53 6.63 6.46 -4.31
C ALA A 53 6.71 4.93 -4.25
N LEU A 54 5.74 4.31 -3.60
CA LEU A 54 5.59 2.87 -3.46
C LEU A 54 4.39 2.38 -4.26
N GLY A 55 4.54 1.26 -4.96
CA GLY A 55 3.47 0.58 -5.67
C GLY A 55 2.76 1.46 -6.71
N ARG A 56 1.46 1.61 -6.58
CA ARG A 56 0.62 2.38 -7.52
C ARG A 56 0.95 3.88 -7.54
N ALA A 57 1.42 4.44 -6.42
CA ALA A 57 1.78 5.86 -6.32
C ALA A 57 2.94 6.26 -7.25
N THR A 58 3.71 5.30 -7.80
CA THR A 58 4.73 5.58 -8.81
C THR A 58 4.18 6.26 -10.08
N LYS A 59 2.87 6.19 -10.33
CA LYS A 59 2.20 6.91 -11.42
C LYS A 59 2.03 8.41 -11.15
N ASP A 60 2.13 8.82 -9.88
CA ASP A 60 1.92 10.19 -9.44
C ASP A 60 3.24 10.91 -9.07
N VAL A 61 4.41 10.31 -9.40
CA VAL A 61 5.75 10.85 -9.13
C VAL A 61 5.94 12.25 -9.74
N ASP A 62 5.44 12.48 -10.95
CA ASP A 62 5.57 13.77 -11.62
C ASP A 62 4.81 14.89 -10.90
N ARG A 63 3.66 14.57 -10.27
CA ARG A 63 2.89 15.54 -9.47
C ARG A 63 3.68 16.11 -8.30
N VAL A 64 4.46 15.27 -7.63
CA VAL A 64 5.36 15.69 -6.54
C VAL A 64 6.60 16.37 -7.12
N GLY A 65 7.16 15.81 -8.19
CA GLY A 65 8.35 16.32 -8.85
C GLY A 65 8.16 17.73 -9.44
N ASP A 66 6.93 18.10 -9.78
CA ASP A 66 6.57 19.41 -10.35
C ASP A 66 6.39 20.51 -9.30
N GLY A 67 6.32 20.16 -8.01
CA GLY A 67 6.22 21.12 -6.90
C GLY A 67 7.48 21.96 -6.69
N THR A 68 7.32 23.06 -5.94
CA THR A 68 8.43 23.92 -5.49
C THR A 68 9.36 23.14 -4.56
N LYS A 69 10.63 23.54 -4.55
CA LYS A 69 11.68 22.95 -3.72
C LYS A 69 12.41 24.02 -2.96
N THR A 70 12.71 23.74 -1.70
CA THR A 70 13.54 24.62 -0.87
C THR A 70 14.82 23.89 -0.49
N TYR A 71 15.93 24.60 -0.62
CA TYR A 71 17.25 24.10 -0.31
C TYR A 71 17.96 25.05 0.65
N GLU A 72 18.81 24.50 1.50
CA GLU A 72 19.90 25.22 2.15
C GLU A 72 21.20 24.84 1.46
N ALA A 73 21.90 25.83 0.92
CA ALA A 73 23.13 25.67 0.15
C ALA A 73 24.30 26.37 0.82
N GLY A 74 25.44 25.70 0.88
CA GLY A 74 26.74 26.31 1.11
C GLY A 74 27.41 26.57 -0.25
N MET A 75 27.90 27.78 -0.45
CA MET A 75 28.67 28.21 -1.61
C MET A 75 30.06 28.62 -1.15
N LEU A 76 31.06 28.14 -1.86
CA LEU A 76 32.47 28.48 -1.62
C LEU A 76 32.92 29.43 -2.75
N LEU A 77 33.26 30.66 -2.38
CA LEU A 77 33.80 31.66 -3.29
C LEU A 77 35.27 31.37 -3.60
N GLY A 78 35.75 31.82 -4.76
CA GLY A 78 37.14 31.73 -5.17
C GLY A 78 37.56 30.37 -5.72
N LEU A 79 36.65 29.43 -5.87
CA LEU A 79 36.91 28.09 -6.40
C LEU A 79 35.89 27.70 -7.45
N GLU A 80 36.35 27.37 -8.66
CA GLU A 80 35.49 26.73 -9.66
C GLU A 80 35.91 25.30 -9.95
N THR A 81 34.93 24.41 -10.17
CA THR A 81 35.16 23.02 -10.49
C THR A 81 34.38 22.61 -11.74
N ASP A 82 34.81 21.53 -12.38
CA ASP A 82 34.17 20.98 -13.59
C ASP A 82 32.77 20.41 -13.33
N THR A 83 32.43 20.08 -12.08
CA THR A 83 31.11 19.61 -11.64
C THR A 83 30.21 20.71 -11.09
N GLU A 84 30.72 21.93 -10.94
CA GLU A 84 30.06 23.07 -10.28
C GLU A 84 29.81 22.84 -8.76
N ASP A 85 30.41 21.79 -8.17
CA ASP A 85 30.40 21.47 -6.73
C ASP A 85 31.80 21.08 -6.23
N ILE A 86 31.96 21.02 -4.91
CA ILE A 86 33.27 20.78 -4.27
C ILE A 86 33.89 19.42 -4.61
N THR A 87 33.12 18.47 -5.19
CA THR A 87 33.61 17.13 -5.52
C THR A 87 34.30 17.05 -6.87
N GLY A 88 34.24 18.12 -7.67
CA GLY A 88 34.82 18.20 -9.00
C GLY A 88 36.33 18.49 -9.00
N LYS A 89 36.90 18.45 -10.21
CA LYS A 89 38.28 18.91 -10.41
C LYS A 89 38.30 20.43 -10.46
N VAL A 90 39.22 21.03 -9.73
CA VAL A 90 39.44 22.49 -9.72
C VAL A 90 39.87 22.92 -11.12
N ILE A 91 39.18 23.91 -11.68
CA ILE A 91 39.45 24.51 -13.00
C ILE A 91 39.87 25.98 -12.90
N HIS A 92 39.50 26.66 -11.80
CA HIS A 92 39.91 28.05 -11.52
C HIS A 92 39.95 28.29 -10.02
N THR A 93 40.91 29.17 -9.60
CA THR A 93 41.01 29.67 -8.23
C THR A 93 41.28 31.16 -8.24
N CYS A 94 40.65 31.87 -7.33
CA CYS A 94 40.87 33.32 -7.10
C CYS A 94 41.77 33.50 -5.84
N ALA A 95 42.57 34.55 -5.81
CA ALA A 95 43.36 34.88 -4.63
C ALA A 95 42.45 35.41 -3.49
N GLU A 96 42.85 35.20 -2.22
CA GLU A 96 42.04 35.56 -1.04
C GLU A 96 41.78 37.08 -0.93
N ASP A 97 42.68 37.92 -1.43
CA ASP A 97 42.55 39.37 -1.46
C ASP A 97 41.55 39.89 -2.55
N GLY A 98 41.04 38.98 -3.39
CA GLY A 98 40.07 39.25 -4.43
C GLY A 98 38.61 38.97 -4.06
N PHE A 99 38.32 38.66 -2.78
CA PHE A 99 36.92 38.41 -2.40
C PHE A 99 36.08 39.68 -2.34
N PRO A 100 34.81 39.63 -2.89
CA PRO A 100 33.89 40.74 -2.82
C PRO A 100 33.43 41.02 -1.38
N SER A 101 33.04 42.26 -1.15
CA SER A 101 32.45 42.71 0.12
C SER A 101 31.13 41.97 0.42
N GLU A 102 30.74 41.92 1.68
CA GLU A 102 29.45 41.35 2.09
C GLU A 102 28.27 42.00 1.35
N GLU A 103 28.33 43.34 1.10
CA GLU A 103 27.27 44.05 0.41
C GLU A 103 27.18 43.68 -1.09
N GLU A 104 28.32 43.43 -1.74
CA GLU A 104 28.37 42.95 -3.12
C GLU A 104 27.82 41.54 -3.23
N ILE A 105 28.20 40.67 -2.29
CA ILE A 105 27.66 39.29 -2.21
C ILE A 105 26.14 39.31 -2.02
N ARG A 106 25.61 40.12 -1.10
CA ARG A 106 24.17 40.28 -0.87
C ARG A 106 23.43 40.74 -2.12
N ARG A 107 23.96 41.73 -2.81
CA ARG A 107 23.38 42.25 -4.07
C ARG A 107 23.39 41.18 -5.16
N ALA A 108 24.51 40.53 -5.38
CA ALA A 108 24.62 39.47 -6.39
C ALA A 108 23.64 38.31 -6.14
N VAL A 109 23.60 37.75 -4.91
CA VAL A 109 22.69 36.67 -4.54
C VAL A 109 21.22 37.08 -4.73
N SER A 110 20.85 38.30 -4.27
CA SER A 110 19.47 38.77 -4.35
C SER A 110 19.02 39.07 -5.80
N SER A 111 19.93 39.35 -6.73
CA SER A 111 19.61 39.62 -8.12
C SER A 111 19.08 38.42 -8.91
N PHE A 112 19.26 37.19 -8.39
CA PHE A 112 18.75 35.98 -9.01
C PHE A 112 17.29 35.68 -8.69
N VAL A 113 16.62 36.44 -7.83
CA VAL A 113 15.19 36.29 -7.56
C VAL A 113 14.37 36.63 -8.80
N GLY A 114 13.44 35.77 -9.16
CA GLY A 114 12.61 35.91 -10.36
C GLY A 114 12.99 34.92 -11.47
N PRO A 115 12.53 35.15 -12.70
CA PRO A 115 12.88 34.35 -13.87
C PRO A 115 14.39 34.39 -14.14
N TYR A 116 15.01 33.25 -14.29
CA TYR A 116 16.46 33.10 -14.44
C TYR A 116 16.79 32.11 -15.56
N GLU A 117 17.60 32.52 -16.53
CA GLU A 117 18.07 31.72 -17.65
C GLU A 117 19.26 30.84 -17.23
N GLN A 118 19.01 29.60 -16.88
CA GLN A 118 20.03 28.69 -16.38
C GLN A 118 20.53 27.73 -17.46
N LYS A 119 21.83 27.68 -17.69
CA LYS A 119 22.48 26.71 -18.57
C LYS A 119 22.56 25.34 -17.87
N THR A 120 21.98 24.31 -18.47
CA THR A 120 21.98 22.96 -17.89
C THR A 120 23.41 22.46 -17.64
N PRO A 121 23.76 21.97 -16.42
CA PRO A 121 25.12 21.48 -16.15
C PRO A 121 25.41 20.17 -16.89
N MET A 122 26.69 19.93 -17.23
CA MET A 122 27.13 18.71 -17.91
C MET A 122 26.86 17.44 -17.07
N TYR A 123 27.04 17.54 -15.76
CA TYR A 123 26.77 16.44 -14.82
C TYR A 123 25.29 16.43 -14.43
N SER A 124 24.40 16.17 -15.41
CA SER A 124 22.95 16.06 -15.15
C SER A 124 22.32 14.82 -15.81
N ALA A 125 21.16 14.42 -15.30
CA ALA A 125 20.38 13.30 -15.84
C ALA A 125 19.59 13.65 -17.10
N ARG A 126 19.69 14.88 -17.61
CA ARG A 126 19.00 15.33 -18.82
C ARG A 126 19.53 14.63 -20.06
N LYS A 127 18.64 14.26 -20.97
CA LYS A 127 19.02 13.57 -22.21
C LYS A 127 19.24 14.55 -23.37
N VAL A 128 20.33 14.33 -24.10
CA VAL A 128 20.64 14.97 -25.39
C VAL A 128 21.02 13.86 -26.36
N GLY A 129 20.40 13.78 -27.52
CA GLY A 129 20.68 12.72 -28.49
C GLY A 129 20.43 11.29 -27.94
N GLY A 130 19.49 11.12 -27.01
CA GLY A 130 19.14 9.82 -26.41
C GLY A 130 20.02 9.40 -25.21
N LYS A 131 21.18 10.03 -24.97
CA LYS A 131 22.08 9.77 -23.84
C LYS A 131 21.98 10.87 -22.79
N LYS A 132 22.21 10.54 -21.53
CA LYS A 132 22.22 11.51 -20.43
C LYS A 132 23.49 12.36 -20.45
N LEU A 133 23.40 13.67 -20.13
CA LEU A 133 24.54 14.59 -20.19
C LEU A 133 25.73 14.12 -19.36
N TYR A 134 25.52 13.56 -18.17
CA TYR A 134 26.61 13.02 -17.36
C TYR A 134 27.42 11.89 -18.06
N GLN A 135 26.81 11.17 -19.01
CA GLN A 135 27.51 10.12 -19.77
C GLN A 135 28.47 10.73 -20.80
N TYR A 136 28.10 11.89 -21.39
CA TYR A 136 29.00 12.66 -22.24
C TYR A 136 30.13 13.29 -21.42
N ALA A 137 29.82 13.87 -20.25
CA ALA A 137 30.80 14.45 -19.36
C ALA A 137 31.90 13.44 -18.96
N ARG A 138 31.49 12.21 -18.56
CA ARG A 138 32.41 11.13 -18.22
C ARG A 138 33.25 10.64 -19.41
N ALA A 139 32.76 10.77 -20.61
CA ALA A 139 33.49 10.44 -21.82
C ALA A 139 34.35 11.60 -22.35
N GLY A 140 34.40 12.75 -21.67
CA GLY A 140 35.13 13.94 -22.11
C GLY A 140 34.57 14.59 -23.37
N ILE A 141 33.30 14.32 -23.71
CA ILE A 141 32.66 14.82 -24.92
C ILE A 141 31.83 16.06 -24.57
N GLU A 142 32.18 17.19 -25.11
CA GLU A 142 31.36 18.40 -25.03
C GLU A 142 30.17 18.29 -25.98
N VAL A 143 28.98 18.67 -25.48
CA VAL A 143 27.75 18.78 -26.26
C VAL A 143 27.10 20.14 -26.02
N GLU A 144 26.40 20.62 -27.02
CA GLU A 144 25.63 21.85 -26.88
C GLU A 144 24.56 21.70 -25.79
N ARG A 145 24.60 22.58 -24.78
CA ARG A 145 23.70 22.58 -23.64
C ARG A 145 22.63 23.65 -23.82
N LYS A 146 21.37 23.21 -23.75
CA LYS A 146 20.24 24.15 -23.83
C LYS A 146 20.11 24.91 -22.53
N THR A 147 19.88 26.20 -22.66
CA THR A 147 19.44 27.08 -21.57
C THR A 147 17.97 26.79 -21.23
N ARG A 148 17.60 27.01 -20.02
CA ARG A 148 16.24 26.85 -19.54
C ARG A 148 15.89 27.98 -18.59
N THR A 149 14.73 28.59 -18.79
CA THR A 149 14.14 29.49 -17.82
C THR A 149 13.65 28.69 -16.60
N VAL A 150 14.16 29.02 -15.44
CA VAL A 150 13.69 28.56 -14.12
C VAL A 150 13.30 29.77 -13.32
N GLU A 151 12.61 29.60 -12.21
CA GLU A 151 12.20 30.69 -11.36
C GLU A 151 12.71 30.48 -9.94
N ILE A 152 13.43 31.45 -9.44
CA ILE A 152 13.83 31.58 -8.05
C ILE A 152 12.77 32.41 -7.34
N LEU A 153 11.97 31.75 -6.49
CA LEU A 153 10.86 32.41 -5.79
C LEU A 153 11.35 33.27 -4.63
N GLU A 154 12.40 32.79 -3.96
CA GLU A 154 12.94 33.45 -2.78
C GLU A 154 14.39 33.00 -2.54
N ILE A 155 15.25 33.92 -2.11
CA ILE A 155 16.58 33.63 -1.55
C ILE A 155 16.73 34.39 -0.24
N GLU A 156 17.05 33.64 0.83
CA GLU A 156 17.39 34.18 2.14
C GLU A 156 18.86 33.86 2.42
N ILE A 157 19.67 34.90 2.68
CA ILE A 157 21.07 34.71 3.07
C ILE A 157 21.10 34.38 4.58
N LEU A 158 21.63 33.21 4.92
CA LEU A 158 21.72 32.74 6.29
C LEU A 158 23.02 33.19 6.96
N GLU A 159 24.14 33.18 6.20
CA GLU A 159 25.47 33.52 6.72
C GLU A 159 26.39 33.96 5.56
N ILE A 160 27.22 34.96 5.83
CA ILE A 160 28.33 35.37 4.95
C ILE A 160 29.60 35.43 5.81
N THR A 161 30.53 34.54 5.54
CA THR A 161 31.87 34.51 6.16
C THR A 161 32.85 34.11 5.05
N PRO A 162 33.25 35.05 4.19
CA PRO A 162 34.07 34.72 3.02
C PRO A 162 35.30 33.87 3.39
N PRO A 163 35.60 32.78 2.64
CA PRO A 163 35.01 32.47 1.32
C PRO A 163 33.64 31.72 1.35
N HIS A 164 33.07 31.46 2.52
CA HIS A 164 31.84 30.69 2.71
C HIS A 164 30.60 31.59 2.73
N VAL A 165 29.58 31.22 1.95
CA VAL A 165 28.28 31.85 1.94
C VAL A 165 27.20 30.79 2.05
N ARG A 166 26.32 30.93 3.04
CA ARG A 166 25.15 30.05 3.20
C ARG A 166 23.86 30.79 2.91
N PHE A 167 23.01 30.16 2.12
CA PHE A 167 21.71 30.74 1.80
C PHE A 167 20.63 29.66 1.67
N ARG A 168 19.39 30.06 1.93
CA ARG A 168 18.20 29.26 1.65
C ARG A 168 17.57 29.75 0.37
N VAL A 169 17.21 28.83 -0.53
CA VAL A 169 16.59 29.17 -1.83
C VAL A 169 15.35 28.32 -2.05
N THR A 170 14.26 28.98 -2.42
CA THR A 170 13.02 28.33 -2.89
C THR A 170 12.88 28.56 -4.40
N CYS A 171 12.73 27.48 -5.16
CA CYS A 171 12.74 27.53 -6.61
C CYS A 171 11.77 26.52 -7.25
N THR A 172 11.52 26.72 -8.55
CA THR A 172 10.72 25.82 -9.37
C THR A 172 11.50 24.57 -9.79
N LYS A 173 10.79 23.58 -10.33
CA LYS A 173 11.40 22.33 -10.82
C LYS A 173 12.48 22.56 -11.87
N GLY A 174 13.55 21.78 -11.77
CA GLY A 174 14.61 21.76 -12.76
C GLY A 174 15.69 22.81 -12.56
N THR A 175 15.64 23.54 -11.46
CA THR A 175 16.72 24.43 -11.02
C THR A 175 17.88 23.60 -10.47
N TYR A 176 19.09 23.90 -10.94
CA TYR A 176 20.34 23.31 -10.44
C TYR A 176 21.03 24.31 -9.50
N ILE A 177 21.05 24.00 -8.23
CA ILE A 177 21.64 24.89 -7.21
C ILE A 177 23.15 25.01 -7.40
N ARG A 178 23.83 23.98 -7.90
CA ARG A 178 25.25 24.01 -8.27
C ARG A 178 25.52 25.11 -9.32
N THR A 179 24.70 25.15 -10.36
CA THR A 179 24.80 26.15 -11.42
C THR A 179 24.48 27.55 -10.89
N LEU A 180 23.49 27.68 -9.96
CA LEU A 180 23.22 28.95 -9.30
C LEU A 180 24.44 29.46 -8.52
N CYS A 181 25.13 28.61 -7.76
CA CYS A 181 26.37 28.99 -7.05
C CYS A 181 27.46 29.43 -8.03
N ARG A 182 27.67 28.70 -9.13
CA ARG A 182 28.63 29.07 -10.17
C ARG A 182 28.29 30.46 -10.77
N ASP A 183 27.04 30.65 -11.16
CA ASP A 183 26.62 31.88 -11.85
C ASP A 183 26.68 33.13 -10.91
N ILE A 184 26.42 32.94 -9.60
CA ILE A 184 26.68 33.96 -8.58
C ILE A 184 28.18 34.29 -8.51
N GLY A 185 29.03 33.27 -8.47
CA GLY A 185 30.50 33.46 -8.45
C GLY A 185 31.03 34.14 -9.72
N GLU A 186 30.50 33.81 -10.89
CA GLU A 186 30.80 34.44 -12.15
C GLU A 186 30.41 35.94 -12.13
N MET A 187 29.20 36.28 -11.63
CA MET A 187 28.75 37.66 -11.45
C MET A 187 29.63 38.44 -10.49
N LEU A 188 30.14 37.80 -9.44
CA LEU A 188 31.05 38.41 -8.47
C LEU A 188 32.49 38.54 -9.00
N GLY A 189 32.83 37.86 -10.10
CA GLY A 189 34.17 37.91 -10.72
C GLY A 189 35.23 37.06 -10.02
N CYS A 190 34.93 36.40 -8.91
CA CYS A 190 35.88 35.54 -8.17
C CYS A 190 35.68 34.03 -8.45
N GLY A 191 34.59 33.65 -9.13
CA GLY A 191 34.18 32.27 -9.26
C GLY A 191 33.61 31.68 -7.95
N ALA A 192 32.81 30.59 -8.08
CA ALA A 192 32.32 29.87 -6.94
C ALA A 192 31.91 28.44 -7.33
N CYS A 193 31.84 27.55 -6.33
CA CYS A 193 31.18 26.24 -6.45
C CYS A 193 30.26 25.96 -5.26
N MET A 194 29.37 24.99 -5.43
CA MET A 194 28.53 24.52 -4.34
C MET A 194 29.34 23.64 -3.38
N GLU A 195 29.39 24.01 -2.09
CA GLU A 195 30.10 23.27 -1.04
C GLU A 195 29.22 22.25 -0.35
N SER A 196 27.96 22.59 -0.08
CA SER A 196 27.00 21.70 0.56
C SER A 196 25.58 21.97 0.05
N LEU A 197 24.71 20.97 0.16
CA LEU A 197 23.31 21.11 -0.24
C LEU A 197 22.42 20.20 0.59
N THR A 198 21.46 20.83 1.27
CA THR A 198 20.38 20.10 1.97
C THR A 198 19.04 20.51 1.38
N ARG A 199 18.28 19.56 0.83
CA ARG A 199 16.92 19.82 0.39
C ARG A 199 15.97 19.74 1.58
N THR A 200 15.47 20.89 2.03
CA THR A 200 14.62 20.97 3.23
C THR A 200 13.14 20.77 2.93
N ARG A 201 12.72 20.97 1.65
CA ARG A 201 11.32 20.85 1.25
C ARG A 201 11.14 20.38 -0.20
N VAL A 202 10.11 19.58 -0.46
CA VAL A 202 9.57 19.26 -1.79
C VAL A 202 8.04 19.28 -1.69
N GLY A 203 7.38 20.33 -2.20
CA GLY A 203 5.94 20.51 -2.00
C GLY A 203 5.58 20.45 -0.51
N ASP A 204 4.74 19.47 -0.14
CA ASP A 204 4.30 19.25 1.25
C ASP A 204 5.23 18.33 2.07
N PHE A 205 6.32 17.85 1.50
CA PHE A 205 7.30 17.01 2.18
C PHE A 205 8.38 17.89 2.81
N LEU A 206 8.56 17.80 4.13
CA LEU A 206 9.50 18.59 4.92
C LEU A 206 10.59 17.70 5.52
N ALA A 207 11.80 18.24 5.69
CA ALA A 207 12.93 17.52 6.29
C ALA A 207 12.65 17.09 7.74
N GLY A 208 11.96 17.90 8.53
CA GLY A 208 11.58 17.57 9.91
C GLY A 208 10.66 16.36 10.08
N ASN A 209 10.01 15.93 8.98
CA ASN A 209 9.12 14.76 8.96
C ASN A 209 9.67 13.64 8.07
N ALA A 210 10.93 13.71 7.67
CA ALA A 210 11.55 12.71 6.82
C ALA A 210 12.16 11.58 7.66
N LEU A 211 11.95 10.36 7.21
CA LEU A 211 12.45 9.13 7.86
C LEU A 211 13.82 8.76 7.29
N LYS A 212 14.72 8.31 8.13
CA LYS A 212 15.94 7.63 7.71
C LYS A 212 15.63 6.20 7.25
N ILE A 213 16.55 5.59 6.54
CA ILE A 213 16.38 4.19 6.09
C ILE A 213 16.21 3.24 7.29
N ALA A 214 16.93 3.47 8.40
CA ALA A 214 16.79 2.67 9.62
C ALA A 214 15.38 2.76 10.24
N ASP A 215 14.74 3.94 10.19
CA ASP A 215 13.38 4.11 10.67
C ASP A 215 12.40 3.26 9.85
N VAL A 216 12.62 3.17 8.54
CA VAL A 216 11.78 2.34 7.65
C VAL A 216 12.00 0.84 7.92
N GLU A 217 13.22 0.42 8.25
CA GLU A 217 13.51 -0.97 8.67
C GLU A 217 12.71 -1.30 9.95
N SER A 218 12.72 -0.43 10.95
CA SER A 218 11.94 -0.61 12.18
C SER A 218 10.43 -0.65 11.93
N LEU A 219 9.90 0.27 11.10
CA LEU A 219 8.48 0.27 10.72
C LEU A 219 8.06 -1.01 9.97
N GLU A 220 8.96 -1.59 9.17
CA GLU A 220 8.69 -2.85 8.47
C GLU A 220 8.67 -4.04 9.43
N GLU A 221 9.58 -4.10 10.39
CA GLU A 221 9.62 -5.12 11.44
C GLU A 221 8.37 -5.06 12.33
N GLU A 222 7.89 -3.87 12.64
CA GLU A 222 6.66 -3.63 13.41
C GLU A 222 5.37 -3.82 12.59
N GLY A 223 5.47 -3.91 11.25
CA GLY A 223 4.31 -3.97 10.35
C GLY A 223 3.50 -2.67 10.30
N THR A 224 4.14 -1.52 10.52
CA THR A 224 3.49 -0.19 10.65
C THR A 224 3.83 0.79 9.52
N VAL A 225 4.47 0.36 8.45
CA VAL A 225 4.89 1.19 7.29
C VAL A 225 3.72 1.99 6.70
N ASP A 226 2.53 1.42 6.60
CA ASP A 226 1.34 2.12 6.09
C ASP A 226 1.05 3.41 6.87
N GLY A 227 1.36 3.40 8.17
CA GLY A 227 1.28 4.55 9.04
C GLY A 227 2.16 5.73 8.61
N ALA A 228 3.21 5.55 7.85
CA ALA A 228 4.10 6.59 7.35
C ALA A 228 3.74 7.07 5.93
N LEU A 229 2.80 6.42 5.24
CA LEU A 229 2.46 6.73 3.85
C LEU A 229 1.56 7.98 3.72
N ARG A 230 1.74 8.70 2.62
CA ARG A 230 0.89 9.83 2.19
C ARG A 230 0.36 9.57 0.79
N ILE A 231 -0.82 10.11 0.48
CA ILE A 231 -1.39 10.10 -0.86
C ILE A 231 -1.45 11.54 -1.36
N ILE A 232 -0.96 11.78 -2.57
CA ILE A 232 -0.89 13.13 -3.16
C ILE A 232 -2.05 13.40 -4.11
N ALA A 233 -2.56 12.35 -4.76
CA ALA A 233 -3.74 12.49 -5.61
C ALA A 233 -4.99 12.76 -4.76
N PRO A 234 -5.92 13.59 -5.22
CA PRO A 234 -7.21 13.78 -4.55
C PRO A 234 -7.96 12.44 -4.43
N THR A 235 -8.53 12.16 -3.25
CA THR A 235 -9.15 10.87 -2.96
C THR A 235 -10.62 10.97 -2.55
N ALA A 236 -11.38 9.93 -2.92
CA ALA A 236 -12.59 9.54 -2.22
C ALA A 236 -12.21 8.48 -1.18
N VAL A 237 -12.51 8.74 0.09
CA VAL A 237 -12.07 7.93 1.22
C VAL A 237 -13.24 7.12 1.78
N SER A 238 -12.98 5.90 2.20
CA SER A 238 -13.86 5.14 3.09
C SER A 238 -13.06 4.60 4.27
N ILE A 239 -13.65 4.61 5.47
CA ILE A 239 -12.99 4.20 6.71
C ILE A 239 -13.76 3.04 7.31
N GLY A 240 -13.05 1.98 7.73
CA GLY A 240 -13.68 0.84 8.38
C GLY A 240 -12.69 -0.28 8.69
N LYS A 241 -13.19 -1.36 9.28
CA LYS A 241 -12.38 -2.57 9.52
C LYS A 241 -12.23 -3.41 8.26
N PHE A 242 -13.23 -3.42 7.40
CA PHE A 242 -13.31 -4.22 6.17
C PHE A 242 -13.01 -5.71 6.39
N ASP A 243 -13.27 -6.19 7.60
CA ASP A 243 -13.05 -7.57 7.97
C ASP A 243 -14.04 -8.49 7.23
N GLY A 244 -13.49 -9.49 6.52
CA GLY A 244 -14.25 -10.39 5.66
C GLY A 244 -14.73 -9.78 4.33
N THR A 245 -14.76 -8.44 4.20
CA THR A 245 -15.27 -7.73 3.00
C THR A 245 -16.66 -8.25 2.60
N HIS A 246 -17.58 -8.37 3.57
CA HIS A 246 -18.96 -8.84 3.40
C HIS A 246 -19.77 -7.96 2.43
N ILE A 247 -20.95 -8.41 2.00
CA ILE A 247 -21.75 -7.73 0.97
C ILE A 247 -22.11 -6.29 1.34
N GLY A 248 -22.25 -5.95 2.63
CA GLY A 248 -22.38 -4.56 3.09
C GLY A 248 -21.14 -3.70 2.77
N HIS A 249 -19.93 -4.23 3.00
CA HIS A 249 -18.70 -3.57 2.57
C HIS A 249 -18.61 -3.46 1.04
N GLN A 250 -19.07 -4.48 0.30
CA GLN A 250 -19.08 -4.46 -1.17
C GLN A 250 -19.99 -3.36 -1.72
N ALA A 251 -21.16 -3.14 -1.10
CA ALA A 251 -22.05 -2.04 -1.44
C ALA A 251 -21.38 -0.67 -1.18
N LEU A 252 -20.75 -0.51 -0.02
CA LEU A 252 -19.98 0.69 0.33
C LEU A 252 -18.87 0.98 -0.69
N LEU A 253 -18.11 -0.03 -1.08
CA LEU A 253 -17.02 0.10 -2.05
C LEU A 253 -17.54 0.38 -3.47
N LYS A 254 -18.70 -0.13 -3.84
CA LYS A 254 -19.37 0.20 -5.10
C LYS A 254 -19.71 1.69 -5.16
N GLU A 255 -20.30 2.24 -4.09
CA GLU A 255 -20.63 3.67 -4.01
C GLU A 255 -19.34 4.53 -3.95
N LEU A 256 -18.29 4.09 -3.23
CA LEU A 256 -17.00 4.76 -3.21
C LEU A 256 -16.41 4.91 -4.62
N LYS A 257 -16.44 3.85 -5.42
CA LYS A 257 -15.97 3.89 -6.83
C LYS A 257 -16.81 4.83 -7.68
N LYS A 258 -18.12 4.85 -7.48
CA LYS A 258 -19.04 5.74 -8.19
C LYS A 258 -18.71 7.21 -7.89
N VAL A 259 -18.62 7.59 -6.61
CA VAL A 259 -18.25 8.96 -6.19
C VAL A 259 -16.87 9.33 -6.72
N ALA A 260 -15.89 8.42 -6.63
CA ALA A 260 -14.56 8.66 -7.15
C ALA A 260 -14.55 8.90 -8.67
N GLN A 261 -15.37 8.18 -9.43
CA GLN A 261 -15.51 8.37 -10.87
C GLN A 261 -16.18 9.71 -11.22
N GLU A 262 -17.28 10.06 -10.53
CA GLU A 262 -18.00 11.32 -10.70
C GLU A 262 -17.08 12.53 -10.49
N ASP A 263 -16.30 12.52 -9.42
CA ASP A 263 -15.47 13.64 -8.99
C ASP A 263 -14.01 13.55 -9.48
N ARG A 264 -13.68 12.56 -10.32
CA ARG A 264 -12.32 12.27 -10.85
C ARG A 264 -11.26 12.10 -9.76
N LEU A 265 -11.64 11.42 -8.68
CA LEU A 265 -10.80 11.11 -7.54
C LEU A 265 -10.19 9.70 -7.64
N ARG A 266 -9.18 9.44 -6.80
CA ARG A 266 -8.70 8.08 -6.53
C ARG A 266 -9.47 7.49 -5.37
N THR A 267 -9.74 6.19 -5.41
CA THR A 267 -10.36 5.47 -4.29
C THR A 267 -9.33 5.16 -3.21
N CYS A 268 -9.65 5.46 -1.95
CA CYS A 268 -8.82 5.15 -0.79
C CYS A 268 -9.65 4.48 0.30
N VAL A 269 -9.21 3.32 0.75
CA VAL A 269 -9.78 2.60 1.90
C VAL A 269 -8.80 2.67 3.05
N LEU A 270 -9.22 3.28 4.16
CA LEU A 270 -8.48 3.32 5.40
C LEU A 270 -8.98 2.19 6.31
N ILE A 271 -8.11 1.22 6.54
CA ILE A 271 -8.40 0.02 7.33
C ILE A 271 -7.97 0.29 8.76
N LEU A 272 -8.93 0.37 9.68
CA LEU A 272 -8.64 0.50 11.10
C LEU A 272 -8.27 -0.89 11.65
N LYS A 273 -7.02 -1.05 12.09
CA LYS A 273 -6.50 -2.32 12.63
C LYS A 273 -6.76 -2.40 14.14
N PHE A 274 -7.73 -3.21 14.54
CA PHE A 274 -8.05 -3.51 15.94
C PHE A 274 -7.84 -5.01 16.19
N GLY A 275 -6.87 -5.36 17.03
CA GLY A 275 -6.60 -6.75 17.42
C GLY A 275 -5.83 -7.54 16.35
N SER A 276 -5.60 -8.82 16.65
CA SER A 276 -4.74 -9.72 15.88
C SER A 276 -5.50 -10.72 15.01
N THR A 277 -6.82 -10.87 15.19
CA THR A 277 -7.61 -11.90 14.48
C THR A 277 -8.73 -11.33 13.63
N GLY A 278 -8.90 -11.90 12.43
CA GLY A 278 -9.88 -11.48 11.42
C GLY A 278 -10.49 -12.65 10.65
N VAL A 279 -11.49 -12.33 9.83
CA VAL A 279 -12.09 -13.29 8.87
C VAL A 279 -11.18 -13.48 7.65
N LEU A 280 -10.31 -12.50 7.39
CA LEU A 280 -9.24 -12.54 6.37
C LEU A 280 -7.93 -12.15 7.03
N THR A 281 -6.83 -12.69 6.55
CA THR A 281 -5.50 -12.14 6.87
C THR A 281 -5.37 -10.71 6.32
N ASP A 282 -4.46 -9.91 6.88
CA ASP A 282 -4.23 -8.54 6.41
C ASP A 282 -3.86 -8.52 4.91
N ALA A 283 -3.02 -9.46 4.48
CA ALA A 283 -2.62 -9.59 3.09
C ALA A 283 -3.79 -9.93 2.16
N GLU A 284 -4.64 -10.91 2.54
CA GLU A 284 -5.83 -11.30 1.76
C GLU A 284 -6.85 -10.17 1.69
N ARG A 285 -7.06 -9.45 2.80
CA ARG A 285 -7.95 -8.28 2.84
C ARG A 285 -7.52 -7.20 1.85
N LYS A 286 -6.24 -6.80 1.86
CA LYS A 286 -5.69 -5.84 0.89
C LYS A 286 -5.82 -6.36 -0.55
N GLN A 287 -5.45 -7.62 -0.79
CA GLN A 287 -5.56 -8.22 -2.12
C GLN A 287 -7.00 -8.21 -2.64
N LYS A 288 -7.98 -8.54 -1.79
CA LYS A 288 -9.40 -8.52 -2.13
C LYS A 288 -9.87 -7.11 -2.46
N LEU A 289 -9.52 -6.11 -1.66
CA LEU A 289 -9.84 -4.70 -1.94
C LEU A 289 -9.23 -4.23 -3.28
N TYR A 290 -7.98 -4.57 -3.56
CA TYR A 290 -7.35 -4.26 -4.86
C TYR A 290 -8.00 -4.97 -6.04
N SER A 291 -8.43 -6.23 -5.87
CA SER A 291 -9.18 -6.97 -6.92
C SER A 291 -10.55 -6.35 -7.21
N MET A 292 -11.14 -5.67 -6.22
CA MET A 292 -12.39 -4.90 -6.37
C MET A 292 -12.18 -3.50 -7.01
N GLY A 293 -10.94 -3.17 -7.40
CA GLY A 293 -10.61 -1.93 -8.12
C GLY A 293 -10.31 -0.73 -7.23
N ILE A 294 -10.02 -0.93 -5.95
CA ILE A 294 -9.57 0.15 -5.04
C ILE A 294 -8.14 0.55 -5.40
N ASP A 295 -7.84 1.86 -5.45
CA ASP A 295 -6.52 2.39 -5.79
C ASP A 295 -5.55 2.31 -4.61
N TYR A 296 -6.00 2.71 -3.41
CA TYR A 296 -5.18 2.75 -2.20
C TYR A 296 -5.88 2.04 -1.04
N CYS A 297 -5.17 1.11 -0.41
CA CYS A 297 -5.59 0.42 0.82
C CYS A 297 -4.50 0.67 1.87
N ILE A 298 -4.83 1.44 2.90
CA ILE A 298 -3.90 1.87 3.95
C ILE A 298 -4.36 1.27 5.28
N GLU A 299 -3.49 0.52 5.94
CA GLU A 299 -3.73 0.07 7.31
C GLU A 299 -3.28 1.16 8.28
N LEU A 300 -4.23 1.68 9.05
CA LEU A 300 -3.93 2.65 10.10
C LEU A 300 -3.67 1.89 11.41
N PRO A 301 -2.43 1.93 11.92
CA PRO A 301 -2.14 1.36 13.22
C PRO A 301 -2.88 2.16 14.30
N PHE A 302 -3.61 1.46 15.16
CA PHE A 302 -4.38 2.10 16.24
C PHE A 302 -3.47 2.39 17.45
N THR A 303 -2.52 3.33 17.25
CA THR A 303 -1.56 3.77 18.26
C THR A 303 -2.24 4.58 19.37
N GLU A 304 -1.56 4.78 20.50
CA GLU A 304 -2.06 5.65 21.58
C GLU A 304 -2.28 7.09 21.11
N GLU A 305 -1.45 7.60 20.21
CA GLU A 305 -1.64 8.90 19.57
C GLU A 305 -2.97 8.93 18.79
N MET A 306 -3.21 7.92 17.95
CA MET A 306 -4.44 7.80 17.16
C MET A 306 -5.69 7.69 18.03
N LYS A 307 -5.62 6.94 19.14
CA LYS A 307 -6.74 6.79 20.12
C LYS A 307 -7.10 8.10 20.78
N ASN A 308 -6.10 8.95 21.06
CA ASN A 308 -6.27 10.22 21.77
C ASN A 308 -6.50 11.41 20.83
N MET A 309 -6.40 11.20 19.51
CA MET A 309 -6.58 12.25 18.49
C MET A 309 -8.04 12.73 18.47
N SER A 310 -8.25 14.05 18.45
CA SER A 310 -9.60 14.62 18.31
C SER A 310 -10.21 14.30 16.95
N ALA A 311 -11.52 14.42 16.80
CA ALA A 311 -12.19 14.21 15.53
C ALA A 311 -11.75 15.26 14.49
N GLU A 312 -11.55 16.51 14.93
CA GLU A 312 -11.08 17.62 14.13
C GLU A 312 -9.66 17.37 13.63
N ASP A 313 -8.74 16.97 14.51
CA ASP A 313 -7.35 16.64 14.12
C ASP A 313 -7.28 15.46 13.16
N PHE A 314 -8.08 14.43 13.40
CA PHE A 314 -8.16 13.27 12.50
C PHE A 314 -8.67 13.69 11.11
N LEU A 315 -9.71 14.52 11.05
CA LEU A 315 -10.23 15.05 9.78
C LEU A 315 -9.17 15.89 9.07
N GLN A 316 -8.58 16.88 9.74
CA GLN A 316 -7.68 17.85 9.11
C GLN A 316 -6.31 17.25 8.80
N LYS A 317 -5.66 16.60 9.78
CA LYS A 317 -4.27 16.13 9.65
C LYS A 317 -4.18 14.80 8.91
N VAL A 318 -5.15 13.89 9.16
CA VAL A 318 -5.11 12.54 8.59
C VAL A 318 -5.89 12.47 7.29
N LEU A 319 -7.21 12.72 7.29
CA LEU A 319 -8.02 12.52 6.10
C LEU A 319 -7.68 13.52 5.00
N ILE A 320 -7.64 14.80 5.32
CA ILE A 320 -7.38 15.88 4.35
C ILE A 320 -5.88 16.02 4.12
N GLY A 321 -5.09 16.22 5.18
CA GLY A 321 -3.68 16.56 5.08
C GLY A 321 -2.80 15.40 4.60
N ARG A 322 -3.09 14.17 5.02
CA ARG A 322 -2.25 13.00 4.69
C ARG A 322 -2.77 12.22 3.50
N TYR A 323 -4.09 12.04 3.40
CA TYR A 323 -4.72 11.24 2.35
C TYR A 323 -5.46 12.06 1.30
N HIS A 324 -5.33 13.36 1.35
CA HIS A 324 -5.84 14.31 0.35
C HIS A 324 -7.33 14.10 0.02
N MET A 325 -8.13 13.85 1.07
CA MET A 325 -9.55 13.57 0.95
C MET A 325 -10.32 14.75 0.34
N LYS A 326 -11.11 14.48 -0.68
CA LYS A 326 -12.07 15.39 -1.31
C LYS A 326 -13.50 14.87 -1.27
N ALA A 327 -13.67 13.58 -0.99
CA ALA A 327 -14.96 12.98 -0.71
C ALA A 327 -14.81 11.88 0.35
N ILE A 328 -15.84 11.68 1.17
CA ILE A 328 -15.93 10.54 2.08
C ILE A 328 -17.21 9.76 1.81
N VAL A 329 -17.08 8.44 1.73
CA VAL A 329 -18.20 7.51 1.61
C VAL A 329 -18.18 6.58 2.81
N ALA A 330 -19.21 6.61 3.62
CA ALA A 330 -19.26 5.89 4.89
C ALA A 330 -20.65 5.32 5.17
N GLY A 331 -20.73 4.34 6.06
CA GLY A 331 -22.01 3.94 6.65
C GLY A 331 -22.56 5.03 7.57
N ASP A 332 -23.84 5.00 7.82
CA ASP A 332 -24.53 5.93 8.74
C ASP A 332 -24.04 5.82 10.20
N ASP A 333 -23.40 4.70 10.55
CA ASP A 333 -22.80 4.40 11.86
C ASP A 333 -21.30 4.72 11.96
N VAL A 334 -20.76 5.45 10.99
CA VAL A 334 -19.33 5.83 10.97
C VAL A 334 -18.94 6.53 12.27
N SER A 335 -17.80 6.15 12.83
CA SER A 335 -17.26 6.79 14.04
C SER A 335 -15.74 6.79 14.06
N PHE A 336 -15.13 7.93 14.44
CA PHE A 336 -13.70 8.13 14.56
C PHE A 336 -13.36 9.20 15.61
N GLY A 337 -12.08 9.37 15.88
CA GLY A 337 -11.59 10.33 16.87
C GLY A 337 -11.89 9.93 18.30
N LYS A 338 -11.30 10.66 19.26
CA LYS A 338 -11.43 10.39 20.69
C LYS A 338 -12.91 10.46 21.13
N GLY A 339 -13.35 9.40 21.81
CA GLY A 339 -14.73 9.30 22.29
C GLY A 339 -15.77 9.18 21.17
N LYS A 340 -15.38 8.79 19.94
CA LYS A 340 -16.29 8.64 18.78
C LYS A 340 -17.04 9.93 18.41
N ARG A 341 -16.43 11.09 18.66
CA ARG A 341 -17.05 12.40 18.37
C ARG A 341 -17.19 12.66 16.88
N GLY A 342 -16.26 12.13 16.04
CA GLY A 342 -16.40 12.12 14.60
C GLY A 342 -17.45 11.11 14.19
N ASN A 343 -18.57 11.56 13.65
CA ASN A 343 -19.69 10.76 13.19
C ASN A 343 -20.29 11.36 11.92
N ALA A 344 -21.39 10.83 11.43
CA ALA A 344 -22.06 11.30 10.22
C ALA A 344 -22.45 12.80 10.29
N ALA A 345 -22.97 13.26 11.43
CA ALA A 345 -23.33 14.66 11.62
C ALA A 345 -22.10 15.58 11.60
N PHE A 346 -21.03 15.18 12.32
CA PHE A 346 -19.76 15.88 12.32
C PHE A 346 -19.16 16.02 10.91
N LEU A 347 -19.21 14.96 10.11
CA LEU A 347 -18.72 15.01 8.73
C LEU A 347 -19.52 16.00 7.87
N HIS A 348 -20.84 16.06 8.02
CA HIS A 348 -21.66 17.03 7.29
C HIS A 348 -21.41 18.46 7.75
N GLU A 349 -21.30 18.70 9.05
CA GLU A 349 -21.07 20.04 9.63
C GLU A 349 -19.79 20.68 9.11
N HIS A 350 -18.70 19.90 8.97
CA HIS A 350 -17.39 20.40 8.53
C HIS A 350 -17.16 20.30 7.02
N SER A 351 -18.13 19.78 6.24
CA SER A 351 -17.92 19.50 4.81
C SER A 351 -17.73 20.76 3.97
N GLU A 352 -18.48 21.83 4.24
CA GLU A 352 -18.37 23.10 3.53
C GLU A 352 -17.08 23.85 3.89
N GLU A 353 -16.73 23.89 5.19
CA GLU A 353 -15.53 24.56 5.70
C GLU A 353 -14.25 23.99 5.06
N PHE A 354 -14.14 22.68 4.96
CA PHE A 354 -12.94 21.99 4.44
C PHE A 354 -13.05 21.56 2.98
N GLY A 355 -14.17 21.84 2.32
CA GLY A 355 -14.35 21.63 0.88
C GLY A 355 -14.27 20.16 0.46
N TYR A 356 -15.03 19.27 1.15
CA TYR A 356 -15.16 17.86 0.78
C TYR A 356 -16.64 17.43 0.71
N ARG A 357 -16.91 16.40 -0.11
CA ARG A 357 -18.24 15.82 -0.28
C ARG A 357 -18.46 14.68 0.73
N VAL A 358 -19.66 14.62 1.32
CA VAL A 358 -20.08 13.50 2.18
C VAL A 358 -21.13 12.67 1.45
N ARG A 359 -20.94 11.36 1.45
CA ARG A 359 -21.91 10.38 0.98
C ARG A 359 -22.10 9.29 2.02
N LEU A 360 -23.28 9.24 2.63
CA LEU A 360 -23.63 8.18 3.56
C LEU A 360 -24.45 7.11 2.84
N ILE A 361 -24.27 5.86 3.25
CA ILE A 361 -25.08 4.74 2.79
C ILE A 361 -25.73 4.06 4.00
N GLU A 362 -26.95 3.62 3.80
CA GLU A 362 -27.67 2.82 4.78
C GLU A 362 -27.09 1.40 4.86
N LYS A 363 -27.25 0.76 6.02
CA LYS A 363 -26.82 -0.63 6.20
C LYS A 363 -27.59 -1.56 5.25
N VAL A 364 -26.85 -2.44 4.61
CA VAL A 364 -27.44 -3.52 3.83
C VAL A 364 -28.03 -4.55 4.81
N LYS A 365 -29.26 -5.00 4.52
CA LYS A 365 -29.95 -6.01 5.30
C LYS A 365 -30.01 -7.34 4.58
N ILE A 366 -30.01 -8.43 5.33
CA ILE A 366 -30.15 -9.78 4.83
C ILE A 366 -31.28 -10.50 5.56
N ASP A 367 -32.06 -11.26 4.83
CA ASP A 367 -33.10 -12.15 5.36
C ASP A 367 -32.63 -13.59 5.13
N PHE A 368 -32.38 -14.31 6.23
CA PHE A 368 -32.01 -15.74 6.19
C PHE A 368 -33.20 -16.68 6.08
N SER A 369 -34.43 -16.20 6.33
CA SER A 369 -35.63 -17.03 6.27
C SER A 369 -36.07 -17.41 4.85
N SER A 370 -35.56 -16.70 3.83
CA SER A 370 -35.82 -17.07 2.44
C SER A 370 -34.96 -18.30 2.08
N GLU A 371 -35.55 -19.46 2.02
CA GLU A 371 -34.98 -20.71 1.50
C GLU A 371 -34.61 -20.56 0.02
N ASN A 372 -33.42 -20.06 -0.28
CA ASN A 372 -32.85 -20.14 -1.60
C ASN A 372 -31.48 -20.82 -1.54
N ALA A 373 -31.49 -22.15 -1.44
CA ALA A 373 -30.33 -23.01 -1.73
C ALA A 373 -29.74 -22.69 -3.13
N GLY A 374 -30.58 -22.19 -4.06
CA GLY A 374 -30.15 -21.74 -5.38
C GLY A 374 -29.21 -20.52 -5.40
N ALA A 375 -29.11 -19.75 -4.31
CA ALA A 375 -28.17 -18.62 -4.23
C ALA A 375 -26.71 -19.07 -4.12
N VAL A 376 -26.43 -20.21 -3.49
CA VAL A 376 -25.08 -20.79 -3.37
C VAL A 376 -24.65 -21.39 -4.72
N GLY A 377 -25.56 -22.06 -5.44
CA GLY A 377 -25.33 -22.57 -6.79
C GLY A 377 -25.05 -21.45 -7.80
N ALA A 378 -25.85 -20.38 -7.77
CA ALA A 378 -25.66 -19.20 -8.62
C ALA A 378 -24.34 -18.48 -8.32
N LEU A 379 -23.85 -18.48 -7.07
CA LEU A 379 -22.56 -17.92 -6.67
C LEU A 379 -21.38 -18.77 -7.16
N ILE A 380 -21.54 -20.08 -7.28
CA ILE A 380 -20.55 -21.00 -7.84
C ILE A 380 -20.47 -20.85 -9.36
N GLU A 381 -21.62 -20.74 -10.05
CA GLU A 381 -21.70 -20.54 -11.50
C GLU A 381 -21.27 -19.13 -11.96
N SER A 382 -21.53 -18.09 -11.18
CA SER A 382 -21.21 -16.70 -11.56
C SER A 382 -19.71 -16.39 -11.62
N ARG A 383 -18.86 -17.20 -11.00
CA ARG A 383 -17.39 -17.12 -11.15
C ARG A 383 -16.87 -17.62 -12.50
N GLN A 384 -17.71 -18.33 -13.28
CA GLN A 384 -17.36 -18.73 -14.65
C GLN A 384 -17.77 -17.67 -15.70
N LYS A 385 -18.55 -16.64 -15.31
CA LYS A 385 -18.97 -15.56 -16.20
C LYS A 385 -18.86 -14.23 -15.47
N THR A 386 -17.88 -13.41 -15.86
CA THR A 386 -17.84 -11.98 -15.55
C THR A 386 -19.08 -11.33 -16.17
N ALA A 387 -20.09 -11.01 -15.38
CA ALA A 387 -21.16 -10.13 -15.82
C ALA A 387 -21.94 -9.56 -14.63
N GLU A 388 -22.13 -8.27 -14.72
CA GLU A 388 -22.99 -7.44 -13.93
C GLU A 388 -24.39 -8.05 -13.78
N LYS A 389 -24.81 -8.33 -12.53
CA LYS A 389 -26.23 -8.47 -12.22
C LYS A 389 -26.58 -7.47 -11.14
N GLU A 390 -27.54 -6.64 -11.48
CA GLU A 390 -28.19 -5.66 -10.61
C GLU A 390 -28.73 -6.33 -9.35
N THR A 391 -28.42 -5.73 -8.20
CA THR A 391 -29.04 -6.08 -6.94
C THR A 391 -30.53 -5.71 -7.01
N GLY A 392 -31.40 -6.70 -6.93
CA GLY A 392 -32.84 -6.50 -6.81
C GLY A 392 -33.23 -5.72 -5.54
N PRO A 393 -34.49 -5.27 -5.42
CA PRO A 393 -34.94 -4.44 -4.32
C PRO A 393 -34.77 -5.14 -2.96
N ALA A 394 -34.43 -4.34 -1.93
CA ALA A 394 -34.24 -4.80 -0.56
C ALA A 394 -35.47 -5.57 -0.05
N PRO A 395 -35.29 -6.69 0.68
CA PRO A 395 -36.39 -7.44 1.27
C PRO A 395 -37.11 -6.60 2.33
N SER A 396 -38.41 -6.55 2.25
CA SER A 396 -39.32 -5.78 3.13
C SER A 396 -39.86 -6.60 4.32
N SER A 397 -39.12 -7.61 4.80
CA SER A 397 -39.60 -8.50 5.88
C SER A 397 -39.13 -8.08 7.26
N ALA A 398 -39.94 -8.33 8.26
CA ALA A 398 -39.64 -8.07 9.68
C ALA A 398 -38.50 -8.94 10.26
N ALA A 399 -38.00 -9.91 9.48
CA ALA A 399 -36.89 -10.82 9.84
C ALA A 399 -35.53 -10.38 9.31
N ALA A 400 -35.44 -9.28 8.55
CA ALA A 400 -34.20 -8.81 7.95
C ALA A 400 -33.23 -8.23 9.01
N GLN A 401 -31.98 -8.70 9.02
CA GLN A 401 -30.93 -8.28 9.93
C GLN A 401 -29.90 -7.40 9.24
N ASP A 402 -29.32 -6.44 9.97
CA ASP A 402 -28.22 -5.61 9.48
C ASP A 402 -26.96 -6.44 9.29
N ILE A 403 -26.38 -6.36 8.11
CA ILE A 403 -25.12 -7.03 7.81
C ILE A 403 -23.99 -6.29 8.52
N SER A 404 -23.20 -7.03 9.32
CA SER A 404 -22.06 -6.51 10.04
C SER A 404 -20.94 -7.55 10.17
N SER A 405 -19.72 -7.09 10.46
CA SER A 405 -18.61 -8.01 10.77
C SER A 405 -18.88 -8.82 12.06
N THR A 406 -19.70 -8.30 12.99
CA THR A 406 -20.11 -9.03 14.20
C THR A 406 -21.00 -10.21 13.84
N LEU A 407 -22.05 -9.99 13.06
CA LEU A 407 -22.93 -11.06 12.57
C LEU A 407 -22.13 -12.12 11.80
N LEU A 408 -21.24 -11.71 10.90
CA LEU A 408 -20.39 -12.62 10.15
C LEU A 408 -19.53 -13.50 11.05
N ARG A 409 -18.91 -12.92 12.09
CA ARG A 409 -18.08 -13.67 13.06
C ARG A 409 -18.91 -14.63 13.92
N GLU A 410 -20.13 -14.27 14.27
CA GLU A 410 -21.07 -15.11 15.01
C GLU A 410 -21.47 -16.34 14.18
N GLU A 411 -21.90 -16.14 12.94
CA GLU A 411 -22.28 -17.24 12.04
C GLU A 411 -21.08 -18.16 11.74
N LEU A 412 -19.89 -17.57 11.55
CA LEU A 412 -18.65 -18.35 11.35
C LEU A 412 -18.35 -19.25 12.57
N ARG A 413 -18.47 -18.73 13.80
CA ARG A 413 -18.23 -19.51 15.02
C ARG A 413 -19.28 -20.60 15.25
N LYS A 414 -20.51 -20.41 14.79
CA LYS A 414 -21.56 -21.44 14.81
C LYS A 414 -21.31 -22.57 13.80
N GLY A 415 -20.48 -22.32 12.78
CA GLY A 415 -20.26 -23.23 11.65
C GLY A 415 -21.37 -23.20 10.61
N ASP A 416 -22.22 -22.18 10.63
CA ASP A 416 -23.24 -22.00 9.60
C ASP A 416 -22.63 -21.42 8.32
N MET A 417 -21.98 -22.30 7.55
CA MET A 417 -21.23 -21.90 6.37
C MET A 417 -22.13 -21.40 5.23
N LEU A 418 -23.41 -21.75 5.23
CA LEU A 418 -24.38 -21.22 4.26
C LEU A 418 -24.67 -19.74 4.53
N HIS A 419 -24.95 -19.38 5.79
CA HIS A 419 -25.10 -17.98 6.18
C HIS A 419 -23.81 -17.18 5.95
N VAL A 420 -22.65 -17.75 6.33
CA VAL A 420 -21.33 -17.15 6.09
C VAL A 420 -21.13 -16.87 4.59
N THR A 421 -21.43 -17.84 3.73
CA THR A 421 -21.31 -17.69 2.27
C THR A 421 -22.23 -16.58 1.74
N ARG A 422 -23.47 -16.50 2.22
CA ARG A 422 -24.41 -15.42 1.86
C ARG A 422 -23.92 -14.05 2.32
N LEU A 423 -23.36 -13.94 3.53
CA LEU A 423 -22.78 -12.71 4.07
C LEU A 423 -21.53 -12.25 3.31
N LEU A 424 -20.67 -13.17 2.92
CA LEU A 424 -19.42 -12.89 2.19
C LEU A 424 -19.63 -12.71 0.67
N GLY A 425 -20.72 -13.27 0.12
CA GLY A 425 -20.90 -13.43 -1.32
C GLY A 425 -20.01 -14.51 -1.94
N ASN A 426 -19.31 -15.29 -1.12
CA ASN A 426 -18.48 -16.46 -1.49
C ASN A 426 -18.18 -17.31 -0.24
N PRO A 427 -17.81 -18.60 -0.40
CA PRO A 427 -17.40 -19.43 0.73
C PRO A 427 -16.26 -18.81 1.54
N PHE A 428 -16.27 -19.03 2.86
CA PHE A 428 -15.12 -18.68 3.70
C PHE A 428 -13.89 -19.47 3.26
N THR A 429 -12.77 -18.77 3.04
CA THR A 429 -11.63 -19.33 2.33
C THR A 429 -10.37 -19.32 3.19
N ILE A 430 -9.65 -20.44 3.21
CA ILE A 430 -8.33 -20.59 3.80
C ILE A 430 -7.33 -20.78 2.65
N THR A 431 -6.26 -19.99 2.62
CA THR A 431 -5.24 -20.03 1.57
C THR A 431 -3.86 -20.22 2.17
N GLY A 432 -3.08 -21.16 1.64
CA GLY A 432 -1.71 -21.39 2.08
C GLY A 432 -0.93 -22.32 1.16
N PRO A 433 0.38 -22.46 1.37
CA PRO A 433 1.19 -23.42 0.62
C PRO A 433 0.84 -24.85 1.04
N VAL A 434 0.80 -25.77 0.08
CA VAL A 434 0.66 -27.19 0.35
C VAL A 434 1.94 -27.70 0.98
N ILE A 435 1.84 -28.20 2.20
CA ILE A 435 2.94 -28.78 2.96
C ILE A 435 2.89 -30.31 2.96
N HIS A 436 4.04 -30.95 3.17
CA HIS A 436 4.10 -32.41 3.29
C HIS A 436 3.35 -32.86 4.52
N GLY A 437 2.37 -33.76 4.32
CA GLY A 437 1.81 -34.57 5.39
C GLY A 437 2.81 -35.67 5.82
N ARG A 438 2.59 -36.33 6.95
CA ARG A 438 3.28 -37.60 7.20
C ARG A 438 2.80 -38.64 6.19
N HIS A 439 3.71 -39.32 5.50
CA HIS A 439 3.47 -40.33 4.47
C HIS A 439 2.59 -41.54 4.91
N ALA A 440 2.03 -41.53 6.12
CA ALA A 440 1.17 -42.61 6.64
C ALA A 440 -0.16 -42.76 5.87
N GLY A 441 -0.61 -41.73 5.14
CA GLY A 441 -1.88 -41.78 4.40
C GLY A 441 -1.76 -42.14 2.92
N THR A 442 -0.62 -41.84 2.29
CA THR A 442 -0.45 -41.99 0.83
C THR A 442 -0.18 -43.41 0.37
N GLU A 443 0.45 -44.25 1.20
CA GLU A 443 0.72 -45.65 0.85
C GLU A 443 -0.34 -46.65 1.34
N ARG A 444 -1.17 -46.24 2.34
CA ARG A 444 -2.19 -47.13 2.97
C ARG A 444 -3.64 -46.70 2.75
N MET A 445 -3.90 -45.44 2.43
CA MET A 445 -5.23 -44.97 2.07
C MET A 445 -5.20 -44.47 0.61
N SER A 446 -6.16 -44.91 -0.19
CA SER A 446 -6.32 -44.48 -1.61
C SER A 446 -6.76 -43.01 -1.77
N PHE A 447 -6.54 -42.16 -0.76
CA PHE A 447 -7.00 -40.79 -0.72
C PHE A 447 -5.81 -39.84 -0.47
N PRO A 448 -5.16 -39.29 -1.52
CA PRO A 448 -4.13 -38.29 -1.35
C PRO A 448 -4.73 -37.02 -0.76
N THR A 449 -4.11 -36.48 0.30
CA THR A 449 -4.54 -35.27 0.98
C THR A 449 -3.54 -34.15 0.80
N MET A 450 -4.03 -32.94 0.59
CA MET A 450 -3.28 -31.70 0.55
C MET A 450 -3.39 -30.99 1.90
N ASN A 451 -2.27 -30.73 2.55
CA ASN A 451 -2.24 -30.13 3.88
C ASN A 451 -1.86 -28.66 3.78
N VAL A 452 -2.65 -27.78 4.39
CA VAL A 452 -2.36 -26.34 4.51
C VAL A 452 -2.30 -25.98 5.99
N GLN A 453 -1.23 -25.29 6.39
CA GLN A 453 -1.18 -24.67 7.72
C GLN A 453 -2.10 -23.46 7.74
N VAL A 454 -3.02 -23.41 8.70
CA VAL A 454 -3.96 -22.31 8.84
C VAL A 454 -3.25 -21.13 9.50
N PRO A 455 -3.34 -19.90 8.95
CA PRO A 455 -2.80 -18.70 9.60
C PRO A 455 -3.43 -18.47 10.98
N GLU A 456 -2.60 -18.17 11.99
CA GLU A 456 -3.05 -17.95 13.39
C GLU A 456 -3.94 -16.71 13.55
N GLU A 457 -3.85 -15.78 12.62
CA GLU A 457 -4.65 -14.54 12.57
C GLU A 457 -6.09 -14.75 12.09
N LEU A 458 -6.45 -15.96 11.61
CA LEU A 458 -7.81 -16.22 11.16
C LEU A 458 -8.74 -16.60 12.32
N ILE A 459 -9.94 -16.04 12.31
CA ILE A 459 -11.07 -16.57 13.08
C ILE A 459 -11.58 -17.81 12.36
N LEU A 460 -11.59 -18.95 13.07
CA LEU A 460 -11.96 -20.22 12.49
C LEU A 460 -13.38 -20.61 12.85
N PRO A 461 -14.08 -21.34 11.96
CA PRO A 461 -15.29 -22.05 12.30
C PRO A 461 -14.95 -23.27 13.19
N PRO A 462 -15.95 -24.04 13.69
CA PRO A 462 -15.71 -25.23 14.48
C PRO A 462 -14.78 -26.24 13.80
N MET A 463 -13.93 -26.89 14.59
CA MET A 463 -13.10 -27.98 14.09
C MET A 463 -13.98 -29.15 13.63
N GLY A 464 -13.60 -29.78 12.51
CA GLY A 464 -14.37 -30.89 11.95
C GLY A 464 -14.26 -31.02 10.45
N VAL A 465 -15.19 -31.75 9.88
CA VAL A 465 -15.23 -32.14 8.47
C VAL A 465 -16.17 -31.23 7.70
N TYR A 466 -15.71 -30.78 6.52
CA TYR A 466 -16.40 -29.82 5.65
C TYR A 466 -16.50 -30.29 4.21
N ALA A 467 -17.61 -30.00 3.54
CA ALA A 467 -17.67 -29.96 2.08
C ALA A 467 -16.95 -28.70 1.59
N VAL A 468 -16.05 -28.85 0.61
CA VAL A 468 -15.16 -27.76 0.19
C VAL A 468 -15.06 -27.63 -1.32
N LEU A 469 -14.72 -26.40 -1.74
CA LEU A 469 -14.26 -26.08 -3.09
C LEU A 469 -12.78 -25.70 -3.02
N ALA A 470 -11.95 -26.40 -3.78
CA ALA A 470 -10.50 -26.21 -3.77
C ALA A 470 -9.98 -25.70 -5.13
N GLN A 471 -8.97 -24.84 -5.10
CA GLN A 471 -8.23 -24.39 -6.28
C GLN A 471 -6.74 -24.45 -5.98
N ILE A 472 -5.96 -25.00 -6.92
CA ILE A 472 -4.49 -25.04 -6.85
C ILE A 472 -3.95 -23.95 -7.75
N ALA A 473 -3.13 -23.04 -7.21
CA ALA A 473 -2.51 -21.98 -8.00
C ALA A 473 -1.59 -22.56 -9.09
N ASP A 474 -1.41 -21.83 -10.19
CA ASP A 474 -0.41 -22.14 -11.20
C ASP A 474 1.03 -21.94 -10.67
N GLU A 475 2.06 -22.22 -11.49
CA GLU A 475 3.48 -22.03 -11.13
C GLU A 475 3.84 -20.58 -10.79
N LYS A 476 3.04 -19.62 -11.24
CA LYS A 476 3.20 -18.18 -10.96
C LYS A 476 2.45 -17.74 -9.69
N GLY A 477 1.72 -18.65 -9.06
CA GLY A 477 0.92 -18.38 -7.87
C GLY A 477 -0.45 -17.75 -8.18
N SER A 478 -0.94 -17.83 -9.41
CA SER A 478 -2.26 -17.33 -9.82
C SER A 478 -3.33 -18.41 -9.73
N PHE A 479 -4.54 -18.01 -9.32
CA PHE A 479 -5.75 -18.85 -9.31
C PHE A 479 -6.70 -18.56 -10.49
N GLU A 480 -6.35 -17.63 -11.37
CA GLU A 480 -7.26 -17.05 -12.36
C GLU A 480 -7.84 -18.10 -13.34
N ASN A 481 -6.99 -19.05 -13.77
CA ASN A 481 -7.37 -20.13 -14.69
C ASN A 481 -7.37 -21.51 -14.03
N SER A 482 -7.34 -21.56 -12.69
CA SER A 482 -7.32 -22.85 -11.97
C SER A 482 -8.71 -23.43 -11.89
N PRO A 483 -8.89 -24.73 -12.18
CA PRO A 483 -10.18 -25.40 -12.02
C PRO A 483 -10.62 -25.35 -10.57
N VAL A 484 -11.93 -25.25 -10.35
CA VAL A 484 -12.55 -25.41 -9.05
C VAL A 484 -12.88 -26.88 -8.86
N LEU A 485 -12.30 -27.50 -7.84
CA LEU A 485 -12.44 -28.92 -7.52
C LEU A 485 -13.34 -29.07 -6.31
N GLN A 486 -14.31 -29.96 -6.38
CA GLN A 486 -15.10 -30.36 -5.22
C GLN A 486 -14.29 -31.34 -4.35
N GLY A 487 -14.52 -31.31 -3.05
CA GLY A 487 -13.80 -32.17 -2.13
C GLY A 487 -14.32 -32.12 -0.71
N ILE A 488 -13.60 -32.81 0.16
CA ILE A 488 -13.81 -32.86 1.59
C ILE A 488 -12.56 -32.38 2.31
N ALA A 489 -12.72 -31.66 3.41
CA ALA A 489 -11.58 -31.24 4.21
C ALA A 489 -11.84 -31.42 5.71
N ASN A 490 -10.79 -31.79 6.45
CA ASN A 490 -10.78 -31.79 7.91
C ASN A 490 -10.00 -30.58 8.42
N LEU A 491 -10.66 -29.75 9.20
CA LEU A 491 -10.06 -28.63 9.94
C LEU A 491 -9.82 -29.09 11.36
N GLY A 492 -8.54 -29.19 11.77
CA GLY A 492 -8.26 -29.75 13.09
C GLY A 492 -6.86 -29.49 13.63
N THR A 493 -6.65 -29.82 14.91
CA THR A 493 -5.35 -29.74 15.57
C THR A 493 -4.70 -31.13 15.57
N ARG A 494 -3.40 -31.18 15.23
CA ARG A 494 -2.66 -32.45 15.36
C ARG A 494 -2.43 -32.82 16.83
N PRO A 495 -2.93 -33.95 17.34
CA PRO A 495 -2.78 -34.31 18.75
C PRO A 495 -1.40 -34.88 19.14
N THR A 496 -0.47 -35.10 18.21
CA THR A 496 0.78 -35.81 18.53
C THR A 496 1.99 -35.26 17.78
N VAL A 497 3.04 -34.97 18.56
CA VAL A 497 4.47 -34.76 18.24
C VAL A 497 4.99 -33.33 18.20
N ASP A 498 4.18 -32.30 18.07
CA ASP A 498 4.67 -30.92 18.25
C ASP A 498 3.74 -30.16 19.20
N SER A 499 4.28 -29.69 20.32
CA SER A 499 3.54 -28.92 21.34
C SER A 499 3.10 -27.50 20.84
N SER A 500 3.20 -27.25 19.54
CA SER A 500 2.91 -25.93 18.94
C SER A 500 1.41 -25.62 18.76
N GLY A 501 0.51 -26.60 18.92
CA GLY A 501 -0.95 -26.38 18.80
C GLY A 501 -1.43 -25.90 17.43
N ARG A 502 -0.64 -26.06 16.36
CA ARG A 502 -0.95 -25.54 15.01
C ARG A 502 -2.18 -26.23 14.42
N VAL A 503 -3.06 -25.41 13.85
CA VAL A 503 -4.23 -25.87 13.10
C VAL A 503 -3.85 -26.18 11.66
N LEU A 504 -4.33 -27.32 11.15
CA LEU A 504 -4.16 -27.74 9.77
C LEU A 504 -5.51 -27.91 9.09
N LEU A 505 -5.53 -27.65 7.79
CA LEU A 505 -6.63 -28.00 6.91
C LEU A 505 -6.14 -29.11 5.97
N GLU A 506 -6.63 -30.32 6.18
CA GLU A 506 -6.34 -31.49 5.36
C GLU A 506 -7.43 -31.67 4.32
N THR A 507 -7.12 -31.42 3.04
CA THR A 507 -8.09 -31.41 1.94
C THR A 507 -7.87 -32.59 1.00
N HIS A 508 -8.95 -33.29 0.68
CA HIS A 508 -9.03 -34.31 -0.37
C HIS A 508 -10.00 -33.84 -1.45
N THR A 509 -9.56 -33.76 -2.69
CA THR A 509 -10.40 -33.39 -3.83
C THR A 509 -10.88 -34.65 -4.58
N PHE A 510 -12.11 -34.59 -5.10
CA PHE A 510 -12.67 -35.66 -5.92
C PHE A 510 -12.10 -35.55 -7.35
N GLY A 511 -11.56 -36.62 -7.89
CA GLY A 511 -10.93 -36.68 -9.21
C GLY A 511 -9.44 -37.01 -9.15
N ASP A 512 -8.67 -36.54 -10.14
CA ASP A 512 -7.27 -36.87 -10.28
C ASP A 512 -6.41 -36.34 -9.13
N SER A 513 -5.38 -37.10 -8.76
CA SER A 513 -4.38 -36.69 -7.78
C SER A 513 -3.40 -35.70 -8.41
N TYR A 514 -3.15 -34.59 -7.74
CA TYR A 514 -2.22 -33.57 -8.21
C TYR A 514 -0.95 -33.56 -7.35
N GLU A 515 0.23 -33.63 -7.99
CA GLU A 515 1.48 -33.23 -7.35
C GLU A 515 1.50 -31.70 -7.21
N CYS A 516 1.24 -31.19 -6.01
CA CYS A 516 1.08 -29.76 -5.75
C CYS A 516 1.85 -29.25 -4.52
N TYR A 517 2.82 -30.01 -4.03
CA TYR A 517 3.67 -29.58 -2.90
C TYR A 517 4.37 -28.25 -3.20
N GLY A 518 4.31 -27.34 -2.21
CA GLY A 518 4.85 -25.99 -2.33
C GLY A 518 3.99 -25.02 -3.15
N ARG A 519 2.97 -25.49 -3.87
CA ARG A 519 2.02 -24.63 -4.58
C ARG A 519 0.99 -24.07 -3.60
N MET A 520 0.43 -22.92 -3.92
CA MET A 520 -0.64 -22.32 -3.11
C MET A 520 -1.95 -23.08 -3.37
N LEU A 521 -2.61 -23.48 -2.30
CA LEU A 521 -3.95 -24.06 -2.29
C LEU A 521 -4.92 -23.06 -1.64
N ARG A 522 -6.06 -22.86 -2.27
CA ARG A 522 -7.19 -22.09 -1.76
C ARG A 522 -8.36 -23.03 -1.54
N VAL A 523 -8.86 -23.09 -0.31
CA VAL A 523 -9.96 -23.99 0.08
C VAL A 523 -11.10 -23.16 0.64
N GLY A 524 -12.25 -23.19 -0.03
CA GLY A 524 -13.50 -22.57 0.42
C GLY A 524 -14.35 -23.58 1.19
N LEU A 525 -14.62 -23.31 2.46
CA LEU A 525 -15.48 -24.13 3.30
C LEU A 525 -16.95 -23.82 2.97
N CYS A 526 -17.69 -24.81 2.45
CA CYS A 526 -19.05 -24.62 1.95
C CYS A 526 -20.14 -25.09 2.91
N PHE A 527 -19.91 -26.23 3.58
CA PHE A 527 -20.88 -26.83 4.48
C PHE A 527 -20.16 -27.62 5.58
N TYR A 528 -20.62 -27.47 6.83
CA TYR A 528 -20.12 -28.24 7.98
C TYR A 528 -20.84 -29.58 8.06
N ILE A 529 -20.10 -30.68 8.05
CA ILE A 529 -20.65 -32.03 8.02
C ILE A 529 -20.76 -32.60 9.44
N ARG A 530 -19.64 -32.63 10.19
CA ARG A 530 -19.58 -33.19 11.54
C ARG A 530 -18.32 -32.69 12.29
N PRO A 531 -18.29 -32.84 13.65
CA PRO A 531 -17.09 -32.56 14.42
C PRO A 531 -15.99 -33.61 14.13
N GLU A 532 -14.75 -33.29 14.59
CA GLU A 532 -13.68 -34.29 14.60
C GLU A 532 -14.04 -35.51 15.44
N GLU A 533 -13.76 -36.68 14.91
CA GLU A 533 -13.94 -37.98 15.62
C GLU A 533 -12.61 -38.72 15.68
N LYS A 534 -12.39 -39.45 16.78
CA LYS A 534 -11.26 -40.35 16.91
C LYS A 534 -11.68 -41.75 16.42
N PHE A 535 -10.89 -42.31 15.52
CA PHE A 535 -11.11 -43.65 15.00
C PHE A 535 -10.07 -44.61 15.57
N ASP A 536 -10.50 -45.82 15.94
CA ASP A 536 -9.65 -46.85 16.52
C ASP A 536 -8.68 -47.45 15.48
N SER A 537 -8.99 -47.32 14.18
CA SER A 537 -8.16 -47.80 13.08
C SER A 537 -8.29 -46.94 11.81
N LEU A 538 -7.33 -47.10 10.89
CA LEU A 538 -7.38 -46.47 9.57
C LEU A 538 -8.53 -47.01 8.72
N GLU A 539 -8.87 -48.29 8.88
CA GLU A 539 -10.00 -48.94 8.20
C GLU A 539 -11.34 -48.33 8.64
N ALA A 540 -11.48 -48.07 9.96
CA ALA A 540 -12.67 -47.42 10.51
C ALA A 540 -12.82 -45.98 9.98
N LEU A 541 -11.73 -45.21 9.90
CA LEU A 541 -11.72 -43.90 9.29
C LEU A 541 -12.12 -43.95 7.80
N LYS A 542 -11.51 -44.89 7.04
CA LYS A 542 -11.81 -45.06 5.62
C LYS A 542 -13.28 -45.43 5.41
N ALA A 543 -13.82 -46.38 6.19
CA ALA A 543 -15.22 -46.77 6.14
C ALA A 543 -16.17 -45.60 6.46
N SER A 544 -15.83 -44.74 7.44
CA SER A 544 -16.61 -43.53 7.74
C SER A 544 -16.58 -42.54 6.59
N LEU A 545 -15.41 -42.30 5.99
CA LEU A 545 -15.27 -41.40 4.84
C LEU A 545 -16.13 -41.91 3.65
N GLU A 546 -16.01 -43.19 3.29
CA GLU A 546 -16.69 -43.74 2.11
C GLU A 546 -18.21 -43.88 2.30
N THR A 547 -18.68 -44.18 3.51
CA THR A 547 -20.11 -44.50 3.74
C THR A 547 -20.93 -43.32 4.28
N LYS A 548 -20.29 -42.32 4.87
CA LYS A 548 -20.99 -41.19 5.51
C LYS A 548 -20.58 -39.85 4.91
N ASP A 549 -19.26 -39.53 4.95
CA ASP A 549 -18.80 -38.17 4.71
C ASP A 549 -18.83 -37.81 3.20
N ILE A 550 -18.28 -38.67 2.33
CA ILE A 550 -18.30 -38.43 0.87
C ILE A 550 -19.74 -38.39 0.33
N PRO A 551 -20.65 -39.32 0.66
CA PRO A 551 -22.06 -39.21 0.24
C PRO A 551 -22.75 -37.94 0.72
N ALA A 552 -22.42 -37.44 1.93
CA ALA A 552 -22.97 -36.16 2.40
C ALA A 552 -22.47 -34.98 1.57
N VAL A 553 -21.18 -34.95 1.18
CA VAL A 553 -20.60 -33.94 0.31
C VAL A 553 -21.22 -33.97 -1.10
N GLU A 554 -21.34 -35.18 -1.69
CA GLU A 554 -21.95 -35.36 -3.01
C GLU A 554 -23.41 -34.94 -3.01
N SER A 555 -24.17 -35.30 -1.97
CA SER A 555 -25.54 -34.83 -1.79
C SER A 555 -25.61 -33.32 -1.70
N PHE A 556 -24.74 -32.67 -0.92
CA PHE A 556 -24.69 -31.22 -0.80
C PHE A 556 -24.47 -30.56 -2.17
N PHE A 557 -23.46 -30.99 -2.93
CA PHE A 557 -23.16 -30.39 -4.23
C PHE A 557 -24.17 -30.76 -5.35
N SER A 558 -24.92 -31.84 -5.21
CA SER A 558 -25.98 -32.20 -6.17
C SER A 558 -27.25 -31.35 -6.03
N HIS A 559 -27.44 -30.68 -4.88
CA HIS A 559 -28.60 -29.82 -4.59
C HIS A 559 -28.31 -28.32 -4.80
N ILE A 560 -27.09 -27.96 -5.18
CA ILE A 560 -26.65 -26.61 -5.51
C ILE A 560 -26.43 -26.47 -7.01
#